data_93e38515a8217bcce1aec84a3faa4d70
#
_entry.id   93e38515a8217bcce1aec84a3faa4d70
#
_cell.length_a   1.000
_cell.length_b   1.000
_cell.length_c   1.000
_cell.angle_alpha   90.00
_cell.angle_beta   90.00
_cell.angle_gamma   90.00
#
_symmetry.space_group_name_H-M   'P 1'
#
loop_
_entity.id
_entity.type
_entity.pdbx_description
1 polymer ?
#
loop_
_entity_poly.entity_id
_entity_poly.type
_entity_poly.pdbx_seq_one_letter_code
_entity_poly.pdbx_strand_id
1 'polypeptide(L)'
;GWATRRYCLRRGLAFTTAFHTKFPEILNAAAQVPLSWGYALFRHFHRPSSGVMVPTQGVLLMLQQRGFRNLRAWTHGVDTRLFAFHGQSQPCPQLGALAHPVWLHVGRVSYEKNIEAFLALDLPGTKVVCGTGPLEAGLKQRFPQVRWLGLLNRSDLAQVYAAADVFVFPGRSETFGLVMLEAMSCGAPVAAYP
;
A
#
# COMPACT_ATOMS: atom_id res chain seq x y z
N GLY A 1 -15.02 -4.31 13.68
CA GLY A 1 -15.50 -5.29 12.72
C GLY A 1 -16.46 -6.32 13.32
N TRP A 2 -16.01 -7.30 14.09
CA TRP A 2 -16.86 -8.38 14.63
C TRP A 2 -17.95 -7.87 15.59
N ALA A 3 -17.62 -6.91 16.45
CA ALA A 3 -18.59 -6.30 17.37
C ALA A 3 -19.71 -5.58 16.60
N THR A 4 -19.36 -4.77 15.60
CA THR A 4 -20.31 -4.07 14.74
C THR A 4 -21.20 -5.06 13.98
N ARG A 5 -20.59 -6.10 13.36
CA ARG A 5 -21.34 -7.18 12.69
C ARG A 5 -22.36 -7.81 13.63
N ARG A 6 -21.93 -8.20 14.86
CA ARG A 6 -22.82 -8.82 15.86
C ARG A 6 -23.96 -7.88 16.27
N TYR A 7 -23.66 -6.60 16.47
CA TYR A 7 -24.68 -5.59 16.80
C TYR A 7 -25.73 -5.46 15.69
N CYS A 8 -25.29 -5.27 14.45
CA CYS A 8 -26.21 -5.13 13.31
C CYS A 8 -27.10 -6.36 13.12
N LEU A 9 -26.51 -7.55 13.20
CA LEU A 9 -27.28 -8.80 13.07
C LEU A 9 -28.34 -8.95 14.17
N ARG A 10 -28.02 -8.62 15.43
CA ARG A 10 -28.97 -8.67 16.53
C ARG A 10 -30.12 -7.68 16.43
N ARG A 11 -29.88 -6.56 15.74
CA ARG A 11 -30.84 -5.48 15.57
C ARG A 11 -31.54 -5.52 14.21
N GLY A 12 -31.27 -6.50 13.37
CA GLY A 12 -31.82 -6.57 12.00
C GLY A 12 -31.37 -5.40 11.10
N LEU A 13 -30.22 -4.77 11.40
CA LEU A 13 -29.71 -3.63 10.64
C LEU A 13 -28.88 -4.11 9.46
N ALA A 14 -29.12 -3.52 8.28
CA ALA A 14 -28.25 -3.70 7.13
C ALA A 14 -26.88 -3.04 7.37
N PHE A 15 -25.81 -3.68 6.90
CA PHE A 15 -24.46 -3.14 6.98
C PHE A 15 -23.63 -3.57 5.78
N THR A 16 -22.64 -2.77 5.43
CA THR A 16 -21.65 -3.10 4.43
C THR A 16 -20.31 -3.42 5.09
N THR A 17 -19.45 -4.10 4.38
CA THR A 17 -18.10 -4.41 4.77
C THR A 17 -17.13 -4.05 3.65
N ALA A 18 -15.83 -3.99 3.93
CA ALA A 18 -14.85 -3.72 2.92
C ALA A 18 -13.67 -4.70 3.01
N PHE A 19 -13.14 -5.10 1.85
CA PHE A 19 -11.97 -5.96 1.73
C PHE A 19 -10.81 -5.14 1.16
N HIS A 20 -10.12 -4.40 2.03
CA HIS A 20 -8.99 -3.53 1.67
C HIS A 20 -7.62 -4.10 2.02
N THR A 21 -7.59 -5.25 2.69
CA THR A 21 -6.34 -5.87 3.14
C THR A 21 -6.44 -7.36 2.95
N LYS A 22 -5.42 -7.96 2.36
CA LYS A 22 -5.31 -9.41 2.20
C LYS A 22 -4.91 -10.07 3.53
N PHE A 23 -5.77 -9.95 4.55
CA PHE A 23 -5.51 -10.53 5.88
C PHE A 23 -5.22 -12.03 5.86
N PRO A 24 -5.87 -12.87 5.02
CA PRO A 24 -5.53 -14.28 4.93
C PRO A 24 -4.06 -14.50 4.56
N GLU A 25 -3.50 -13.72 3.63
CA GLU A 25 -2.10 -13.75 3.22
C GLU A 25 -1.18 -13.30 4.34
N ILE A 26 -1.55 -12.25 5.07
CA ILE A 26 -0.79 -11.76 6.22
C ILE A 26 -0.76 -12.80 7.33
N LEU A 27 -1.90 -13.43 7.65
CA LEU A 27 -1.98 -14.51 8.64
C LEU A 27 -1.18 -15.74 8.22
N ASN A 28 -1.20 -16.08 6.94
CA ASN A 28 -0.38 -17.17 6.43
C ASN A 28 1.11 -16.87 6.57
N ALA A 29 1.55 -15.67 6.19
CA ALA A 29 2.95 -15.26 6.28
C ALA A 29 3.46 -15.13 7.73
N ALA A 30 2.63 -14.61 8.64
CA ALA A 30 3.02 -14.35 10.03
C ALA A 30 2.87 -15.55 10.96
N ALA A 31 1.86 -16.40 10.75
CA ALA A 31 1.49 -17.47 11.67
C ALA A 31 1.26 -18.82 10.96
N GLN A 32 1.63 -18.95 9.69
CA GLN A 32 1.49 -20.17 8.88
C GLN A 32 0.06 -20.73 8.85
N VAL A 33 -0.95 -19.88 9.08
CA VAL A 33 -2.36 -20.28 8.97
C VAL A 33 -2.66 -20.64 7.52
N PRO A 34 -3.22 -21.82 7.21
CA PRO A 34 -3.57 -22.18 5.84
C PRO A 34 -4.48 -21.13 5.19
N LEU A 35 -4.17 -20.71 3.97
CA LEU A 35 -4.94 -19.69 3.24
C LEU A 35 -6.43 -20.04 3.15
N SER A 36 -6.75 -21.34 2.97
CA SER A 36 -8.13 -21.84 2.93
C SER A 36 -8.91 -21.50 4.19
N TRP A 37 -8.29 -21.63 5.37
CA TRP A 37 -8.91 -21.31 6.67
C TRP A 37 -9.06 -19.80 6.84
N GLY A 38 -8.03 -19.03 6.48
CA GLY A 38 -8.10 -17.59 6.47
C GLY A 38 -9.27 -17.09 5.62
N TYR A 39 -9.35 -17.54 4.37
CA TYR A 39 -10.45 -17.14 3.48
C TYR A 39 -11.82 -17.67 3.94
N ALA A 40 -11.91 -18.85 4.54
CA ALA A 40 -13.16 -19.36 5.10
C ALA A 40 -13.66 -18.46 6.26
N LEU A 41 -12.77 -18.04 7.16
CA LEU A 41 -13.08 -17.12 8.25
C LEU A 41 -13.58 -15.77 7.72
N PHE A 42 -12.86 -15.18 6.76
CA PHE A 42 -13.26 -13.89 6.18
C PHE A 42 -14.53 -13.99 5.35
N ARG A 43 -14.75 -15.07 4.61
CA ARG A 43 -16.02 -15.33 3.94
C ARG A 43 -17.18 -15.43 4.93
N HIS A 44 -17.01 -16.13 6.06
CA HIS A 44 -18.01 -16.18 7.13
C HIS A 44 -18.29 -14.77 7.70
N PHE A 45 -17.25 -13.97 7.90
CA PHE A 45 -17.39 -12.59 8.38
C PHE A 45 -18.19 -11.72 7.44
N HIS A 46 -17.90 -11.75 6.14
CA HIS A 46 -18.50 -10.90 5.13
C HIS A 46 -19.89 -11.38 4.66
N ARG A 47 -20.20 -12.68 4.78
CA ARG A 47 -21.42 -13.29 4.23
C ARG A 47 -22.73 -12.58 4.56
N PRO A 48 -22.99 -12.10 5.79
CA PRO A 48 -24.26 -11.47 6.12
C PRO A 48 -24.33 -9.98 5.76
N SER A 49 -23.28 -9.41 5.19
CA SER A 49 -23.30 -8.01 4.75
C SER A 49 -24.15 -7.84 3.49
N SER A 50 -24.80 -6.70 3.34
CA SER A 50 -25.55 -6.31 2.13
C SER A 50 -24.63 -5.98 0.95
N GLY A 51 -23.35 -5.68 1.22
CA GLY A 51 -22.31 -5.45 0.22
C GLY A 51 -20.92 -5.56 0.79
N VAL A 52 -20.01 -6.19 0.04
CA VAL A 52 -18.56 -6.22 0.32
C VAL A 52 -17.88 -5.30 -0.68
N MET A 53 -17.38 -4.17 -0.19
CA MET A 53 -16.69 -3.18 -1.00
C MET A 53 -15.29 -3.68 -1.35
N VAL A 54 -14.96 -3.68 -2.64
CA VAL A 54 -13.71 -4.25 -3.18
C VAL A 54 -13.02 -3.22 -4.07
N PRO A 55 -11.72 -2.94 -3.86
CA PRO A 55 -11.08 -1.79 -4.48
C PRO A 55 -10.70 -1.99 -5.96
N THR A 56 -10.44 -3.21 -6.41
CA THR A 56 -10.01 -3.50 -7.79
C THR A 56 -10.73 -4.69 -8.40
N GLN A 57 -10.83 -4.69 -9.73
CA GLN A 57 -11.42 -5.81 -10.47
C GLN A 57 -10.67 -7.13 -10.23
N GLY A 58 -9.33 -7.09 -10.14
CA GLY A 58 -8.51 -8.28 -9.87
C GLY A 58 -8.84 -8.90 -8.50
N VAL A 59 -8.95 -8.07 -7.45
CA VAL A 59 -9.37 -8.54 -6.11
C VAL A 59 -10.81 -9.04 -6.12
N LEU A 60 -11.70 -8.38 -6.86
CA LEU A 60 -13.10 -8.81 -7.00
C LEU A 60 -13.17 -10.23 -7.60
N LEU A 61 -12.53 -10.46 -8.74
CA LEU A 61 -12.48 -11.77 -9.40
C LEU A 61 -11.86 -12.85 -8.48
N MET A 62 -10.76 -12.52 -7.81
CA MET A 62 -10.10 -13.40 -6.84
C MET A 62 -11.05 -13.80 -5.71
N LEU A 63 -11.83 -12.89 -5.16
CA LEU A 63 -12.81 -13.16 -4.10
C LEU A 63 -14.01 -13.96 -4.61
N GLN A 64 -14.48 -13.70 -5.84
CA GLN A 64 -15.53 -14.50 -6.48
C GLN A 64 -15.12 -15.97 -6.61
N GLN A 65 -13.91 -16.25 -7.10
CA GLN A 65 -13.35 -17.60 -7.21
C GLN A 65 -13.26 -18.30 -5.84
N ARG A 66 -13.10 -17.52 -4.75
CA ARG A 66 -13.08 -18.03 -3.37
C ARG A 66 -14.46 -18.11 -2.72
N GLY A 67 -15.55 -17.93 -3.49
CA GLY A 67 -16.92 -18.08 -3.03
C GLY A 67 -17.47 -16.94 -2.18
N PHE A 68 -16.87 -15.76 -2.25
CA PHE A 68 -17.47 -14.55 -1.67
C PHE A 68 -18.67 -14.11 -2.50
N ARG A 69 -19.66 -13.54 -1.83
CA ARG A 69 -20.91 -13.04 -2.44
C ARG A 69 -21.09 -11.57 -2.10
N ASN A 70 -22.05 -10.93 -2.77
CA ASN A 70 -22.41 -9.52 -2.56
C ASN A 70 -21.25 -8.55 -2.78
N LEU A 71 -20.30 -8.90 -3.68
CA LEU A 71 -19.16 -8.06 -4.00
C LEU A 71 -19.61 -6.82 -4.78
N ARG A 72 -19.08 -5.65 -4.40
CA ARG A 72 -19.34 -4.36 -5.03
C ARG A 72 -17.99 -3.69 -5.32
N ALA A 73 -17.78 -3.30 -6.56
CA ALA A 73 -16.60 -2.50 -6.91
C ALA A 73 -16.70 -1.13 -6.22
N TRP A 74 -15.63 -0.75 -5.54
CA TRP A 74 -15.50 0.54 -4.87
C TRP A 74 -14.05 0.98 -4.95
N THR A 75 -13.72 1.64 -6.03
CA THR A 75 -12.37 2.12 -6.31
C THR A 75 -12.02 3.33 -5.44
N HIS A 76 -10.73 3.55 -5.28
CA HIS A 76 -10.19 4.76 -4.68
C HIS A 76 -9.69 5.70 -5.77
N GLY A 77 -9.57 6.97 -5.45
CA GLY A 77 -8.97 7.99 -6.30
C GLY A 77 -7.83 8.70 -5.59
N VAL A 78 -7.01 9.41 -6.35
CA VAL A 78 -5.99 10.31 -5.86
C VAL A 78 -6.44 11.76 -6.03
N ASP A 79 -6.06 12.62 -5.10
CA ASP A 79 -6.28 14.06 -5.20
C ASP A 79 -5.25 14.65 -6.18
N THR A 80 -5.65 14.77 -7.45
CA THR A 80 -4.80 15.26 -8.53
C THR A 80 -4.51 16.77 -8.48
N ARG A 81 -5.13 17.50 -7.54
CA ARG A 81 -4.76 18.90 -7.27
C ARG A 81 -3.55 18.98 -6.35
N LEU A 82 -3.48 18.06 -5.41
CA LEU A 82 -2.36 17.97 -4.46
C LEU A 82 -1.20 17.17 -5.05
N PHE A 83 -1.50 15.97 -5.58
CA PHE A 83 -0.52 15.12 -6.25
C PHE A 83 -0.56 15.42 -7.74
N ALA A 84 0.20 16.41 -8.17
CA ALA A 84 0.24 16.87 -9.54
C ALA A 84 1.68 17.01 -10.02
N PHE A 85 1.88 16.78 -11.31
CA PHE A 85 3.17 17.02 -11.95
C PHE A 85 3.31 18.52 -12.22
N HIS A 86 4.27 19.15 -11.56
CA HIS A 86 4.59 20.59 -11.75
C HIS A 86 5.92 20.81 -12.48
N GLY A 87 6.45 19.80 -13.16
CA GLY A 87 7.79 19.81 -13.74
C GLY A 87 8.87 19.42 -12.74
N GLN A 88 9.95 18.80 -13.21
CA GLN A 88 11.06 18.32 -12.38
C GLN A 88 11.94 19.43 -11.77
N SER A 89 11.67 20.69 -12.07
CA SER A 89 12.56 21.81 -11.75
C SER A 89 12.30 22.46 -10.38
N GLN A 90 11.36 21.96 -9.58
CA GLN A 90 11.12 22.55 -8.27
C GLN A 90 12.04 21.94 -7.23
N PRO A 91 12.78 22.76 -6.45
CA PRO A 91 13.58 22.28 -5.36
C PRO A 91 12.69 21.55 -4.34
N CYS A 92 13.05 20.33 -3.97
CA CYS A 92 12.39 19.60 -2.90
C CYS A 92 13.21 19.74 -1.63
N PRO A 93 12.81 20.57 -0.67
CA PRO A 93 13.58 20.82 0.57
C PRO A 93 13.85 19.55 1.37
N GLN A 94 12.93 18.56 1.31
CA GLN A 94 13.03 17.29 2.02
C GLN A 94 14.16 16.40 1.47
N LEU A 95 14.44 16.51 0.18
CA LEU A 95 15.50 15.73 -0.47
C LEU A 95 16.84 16.46 -0.45
N GLY A 96 16.84 17.79 -0.64
CA GLY A 96 18.07 18.56 -0.82
C GLY A 96 18.78 18.18 -2.13
N ALA A 97 20.09 18.28 -2.16
CA ALA A 97 20.92 17.85 -3.30
C ALA A 97 21.24 16.36 -3.17
N LEU A 98 20.55 15.53 -3.94
CA LEU A 98 20.80 14.08 -4.00
C LEU A 98 21.39 13.68 -5.36
N ALA A 99 22.15 12.59 -5.39
CA ALA A 99 22.60 11.99 -6.63
C ALA A 99 21.42 11.29 -7.34
N HIS A 100 21.22 11.63 -8.62
CA HIS A 100 20.22 10.99 -9.47
C HIS A 100 20.75 9.67 -10.09
N PRO A 101 19.88 8.72 -10.42
CA PRO A 101 18.45 8.79 -10.20
C PRO A 101 18.03 8.62 -8.71
N VAL A 102 16.94 9.28 -8.33
CA VAL A 102 16.31 9.16 -7.02
C VAL A 102 15.24 8.07 -7.06
N TRP A 103 15.50 6.97 -6.33
CA TRP A 103 14.61 5.82 -6.20
C TRP A 103 13.80 5.96 -4.93
N LEU A 104 12.50 6.22 -5.07
CA LEU A 104 11.62 6.50 -3.94
C LEU A 104 10.75 5.30 -3.57
N HIS A 105 10.71 4.96 -2.29
CA HIS A 105 9.68 4.11 -1.72
C HIS A 105 8.86 4.89 -0.69
N VAL A 106 7.54 4.79 -0.77
CA VAL A 106 6.61 5.38 0.21
C VAL A 106 5.71 4.28 0.77
N GLY A 107 5.68 4.16 2.08
CA GLY A 107 4.82 3.19 2.74
C GLY A 107 5.30 2.81 4.14
N ARG A 108 4.51 1.94 4.78
CA ARG A 108 4.90 1.37 6.07
C ARG A 108 6.15 0.52 5.93
N VAL A 109 7.13 0.74 6.80
CA VAL A 109 8.38 -0.04 6.81
C VAL A 109 8.15 -1.36 7.55
N SER A 110 7.61 -2.34 6.83
CA SER A 110 7.14 -3.62 7.39
C SER A 110 7.37 -4.77 6.41
N TYR A 111 7.30 -5.98 6.93
CA TYR A 111 7.62 -7.21 6.20
C TYR A 111 6.77 -7.39 4.93
N GLU A 112 5.46 -7.13 5.01
CA GLU A 112 4.52 -7.30 3.89
C GLU A 112 4.78 -6.33 2.73
N LYS A 113 5.50 -5.21 2.99
CA LYS A 113 5.91 -4.25 1.96
C LYS A 113 7.20 -4.64 1.25
N ASN A 114 7.87 -5.70 1.70
CA ASN A 114 9.06 -6.28 1.05
C ASN A 114 10.17 -5.25 0.72
N ILE A 115 10.26 -4.21 1.56
CA ILE A 115 11.16 -3.06 1.31
C ILE A 115 12.63 -3.49 1.25
N GLU A 116 13.02 -4.52 2.00
CA GLU A 116 14.38 -5.04 2.01
C GLU A 116 14.85 -5.50 0.63
N ALA A 117 13.96 -6.11 -0.17
CA ALA A 117 14.27 -6.50 -1.53
C ALA A 117 14.67 -5.30 -2.41
N PHE A 118 14.04 -4.14 -2.22
CA PHE A 118 14.43 -2.90 -2.89
C PHE A 118 15.77 -2.35 -2.36
N LEU A 119 15.95 -2.34 -1.04
CA LEU A 119 17.14 -1.77 -0.43
C LEU A 119 18.42 -2.56 -0.77
N ALA A 120 18.29 -3.88 -0.97
CA ALA A 120 19.38 -4.78 -1.32
C ALA A 120 19.85 -4.67 -2.79
N LEU A 121 19.07 -4.04 -3.67
CA LEU A 121 19.49 -3.85 -5.06
C LEU A 121 20.71 -2.93 -5.12
N ASP A 122 21.69 -3.27 -5.98
CA ASP A 122 22.79 -2.36 -6.31
C ASP A 122 22.33 -1.44 -7.46
N LEU A 123 21.98 -0.21 -7.11
CA LEU A 123 21.44 0.79 -8.04
C LEU A 123 22.25 2.08 -7.92
N PRO A 124 22.56 2.74 -9.06
CA PRO A 124 23.20 4.07 -9.03
C PRO A 124 22.24 5.11 -8.43
N GLY A 125 22.80 6.23 -7.99
CA GLY A 125 22.02 7.34 -7.44
C GLY A 125 21.62 7.14 -5.98
N THR A 126 20.47 7.65 -5.59
CA THR A 126 20.05 7.70 -4.19
C THR A 126 18.75 6.95 -3.93
N LYS A 127 18.75 6.04 -2.97
CA LYS A 127 17.52 5.40 -2.45
C LYS A 127 16.93 6.25 -1.35
N VAL A 128 15.63 6.51 -1.45
CA VAL A 128 14.86 7.32 -0.50
C VAL A 128 13.69 6.51 0.03
N VAL A 129 13.48 6.52 1.34
CA VAL A 129 12.35 5.86 2.00
C VAL A 129 11.56 6.88 2.80
N CYS A 130 10.27 6.99 2.49
CA CYS A 130 9.32 7.80 3.23
C CYS A 130 8.31 6.88 3.93
N GLY A 131 8.23 7.00 5.25
CA GLY A 131 7.39 6.19 6.11
C GLY A 131 8.14 5.63 7.31
N THR A 132 7.39 5.00 8.22
CA THR A 132 7.91 4.39 9.43
C THR A 132 7.34 2.99 9.62
N GLY A 133 7.93 2.20 10.51
CA GLY A 133 7.41 0.87 10.81
C GLY A 133 8.37 -0.01 11.60
N PRO A 134 7.92 -1.24 11.92
CA PRO A 134 8.65 -2.11 12.84
C PRO A 134 10.05 -2.53 12.34
N LEU A 135 10.30 -2.51 11.03
CA LEU A 135 11.61 -2.89 10.48
C LEU A 135 12.56 -1.70 10.32
N GLU A 136 12.12 -0.46 10.55
CA GLU A 136 12.87 0.76 10.26
C GLU A 136 14.25 0.78 10.95
N ALA A 137 14.30 0.53 12.25
CA ALA A 137 15.54 0.61 13.02
C ALA A 137 16.61 -0.39 12.52
N GLY A 138 16.21 -1.63 12.27
CA GLY A 138 17.12 -2.65 11.75
C GLY A 138 17.57 -2.38 10.33
N LEU A 139 16.68 -1.89 9.47
CA LEU A 139 17.01 -1.55 8.09
C LEU A 139 17.92 -0.31 7.99
N LYS A 140 17.74 0.69 8.85
CA LYS A 140 18.64 1.85 8.94
C LYS A 140 20.06 1.44 9.29
N GLN A 141 20.25 0.48 10.18
CA GLN A 141 21.57 -0.04 10.55
C GLN A 141 22.22 -0.81 9.40
N ARG A 142 21.44 -1.59 8.66
CA ARG A 142 21.95 -2.42 7.55
C ARG A 142 22.17 -1.63 6.26
N PHE A 143 21.43 -0.55 6.06
CA PHE A 143 21.46 0.28 4.85
C PHE A 143 21.66 1.76 5.24
N PRO A 144 22.82 2.13 5.81
CA PRO A 144 23.09 3.49 6.30
C PRO A 144 23.14 4.54 5.17
N GLN A 145 23.39 4.13 3.93
CA GLN A 145 23.43 4.99 2.75
C GLN A 145 22.06 5.44 2.25
N VAL A 146 20.98 4.83 2.74
CA VAL A 146 19.60 5.16 2.34
C VAL A 146 19.16 6.44 3.03
N ARG A 147 18.50 7.33 2.28
CA ARG A 147 17.90 8.54 2.83
C ARG A 147 16.53 8.21 3.42
N TRP A 148 16.40 8.30 4.73
CA TRP A 148 15.16 8.04 5.47
C TRP A 148 14.49 9.36 5.84
N LEU A 149 13.27 9.60 5.35
CA LEU A 149 12.52 10.84 5.58
C LEU A 149 11.52 10.73 6.74
N GLY A 150 11.22 9.50 7.20
CA GLY A 150 10.17 9.30 8.20
C GLY A 150 8.77 9.59 7.65
N LEU A 151 7.87 10.02 8.52
CA LEU A 151 6.51 10.41 8.12
C LEU A 151 6.52 11.86 7.63
N LEU A 152 5.92 12.09 6.48
CA LEU A 152 5.70 13.41 5.91
C LEU A 152 4.20 13.74 5.90
N ASN A 153 3.88 15.03 5.96
CA ASN A 153 2.53 15.48 5.63
C ASN A 153 2.27 15.34 4.12
N ARG A 154 1.01 15.45 3.70
CA ARG A 154 0.63 15.20 2.31
C ARG A 154 1.24 16.18 1.31
N SER A 155 1.43 17.43 1.69
CA SER A 155 2.02 18.44 0.82
C SER A 155 3.51 18.16 0.56
N ASP A 156 4.27 17.87 1.63
CA ASP A 156 5.69 17.50 1.52
C ASP A 156 5.86 16.19 0.74
N LEU A 157 4.96 15.23 0.96
CA LEU A 157 4.97 13.96 0.27
C LEU A 157 4.75 14.14 -1.25
N ALA A 158 3.84 15.04 -1.66
CA ALA A 158 3.62 15.35 -3.07
C ALA A 158 4.88 15.94 -3.73
N GLN A 159 5.63 16.80 -3.02
CA GLN A 159 6.90 17.35 -3.50
C GLN A 159 7.96 16.24 -3.66
N VAL A 160 8.03 15.30 -2.71
CA VAL A 160 8.96 14.17 -2.77
C VAL A 160 8.63 13.24 -3.95
N TYR A 161 7.35 12.96 -4.21
CA TYR A 161 6.95 12.20 -5.40
C TYR A 161 7.34 12.90 -6.70
N ALA A 162 7.08 14.21 -6.79
CA ALA A 162 7.39 15.00 -8.00
C ALA A 162 8.90 15.11 -8.27
N ALA A 163 9.73 15.01 -7.25
CA ALA A 163 11.19 15.09 -7.34
C ALA A 163 11.87 13.71 -7.53
N ALA A 164 11.11 12.62 -7.46
CA ALA A 164 11.66 11.27 -7.64
C ALA A 164 11.73 10.90 -9.13
N ASP A 165 12.82 10.23 -9.53
CA ASP A 165 12.97 9.70 -10.88
C ASP A 165 12.20 8.39 -11.08
N VAL A 166 12.13 7.56 -10.04
CA VAL A 166 11.39 6.29 -10.06
C VAL A 166 10.76 6.02 -8.71
N PHE A 167 9.47 5.70 -8.71
CA PHE A 167 8.80 5.18 -7.54
C PHE A 167 8.87 3.64 -7.52
N VAL A 168 9.39 3.07 -6.43
CA VAL A 168 9.60 1.62 -6.29
C VAL A 168 8.58 1.03 -5.31
N PHE A 169 7.77 0.09 -5.80
CA PHE A 169 6.77 -0.62 -5.01
C PHE A 169 7.08 -2.12 -4.96
N PRO A 170 7.88 -2.58 -3.99
CA PRO A 170 8.35 -3.97 -3.93
C PRO A 170 7.36 -4.92 -3.24
N GLY A 171 6.21 -4.43 -2.76
CA GLY A 171 5.19 -5.24 -2.10
C GLY A 171 4.43 -6.15 -3.07
N ARG A 172 4.22 -7.42 -2.67
CA ARG A 172 3.50 -8.42 -3.49
C ARG A 172 2.05 -8.63 -3.07
N SER A 173 1.64 -8.10 -1.93
CA SER A 173 0.33 -8.36 -1.32
C SER A 173 -0.54 -7.11 -1.23
N GLU A 174 -0.57 -6.29 -2.24
CA GLU A 174 -1.39 -5.08 -2.27
C GLU A 174 -2.81 -5.36 -2.79
N THR A 175 -3.77 -4.57 -2.35
CA THR A 175 -5.15 -4.63 -2.83
C THR A 175 -5.50 -3.54 -3.83
N PHE A 176 -4.90 -2.36 -3.69
CA PHE A 176 -5.12 -1.22 -4.58
C PHE A 176 -3.85 -0.46 -4.91
N GLY A 177 -3.05 -0.08 -3.91
CA GLY A 177 -1.80 0.63 -4.10
C GLY A 177 -1.96 2.13 -4.37
N LEU A 178 -2.69 2.84 -3.52
CA LEU A 178 -2.93 4.27 -3.66
C LEU A 178 -1.65 5.09 -3.85
N VAL A 179 -0.57 4.71 -3.17
CA VAL A 179 0.75 5.36 -3.29
C VAL A 179 1.34 5.28 -4.72
N MET A 180 1.00 4.24 -5.50
CA MET A 180 1.40 4.15 -6.91
C MET A 180 0.65 5.18 -7.76
N LEU A 181 -0.64 5.40 -7.50
CA LEU A 181 -1.42 6.42 -8.18
C LEU A 181 -0.96 7.83 -7.80
N GLU A 182 -0.59 8.05 -6.54
CA GLU A 182 0.00 9.31 -6.08
C GLU A 182 1.31 9.60 -6.83
N ALA A 183 2.21 8.62 -6.92
CA ALA A 183 3.46 8.72 -7.65
C ALA A 183 3.24 9.02 -9.14
N MET A 184 2.37 8.25 -9.80
CA MET A 184 2.02 8.44 -11.23
C MET A 184 1.40 9.82 -11.48
N SER A 185 0.54 10.29 -10.58
CA SER A 185 -0.08 11.62 -10.67
C SER A 185 0.95 12.74 -10.55
N CYS A 186 2.03 12.53 -9.81
CA CYS A 186 3.16 13.43 -9.71
C CYS A 186 4.20 13.26 -10.84
N GLY A 187 3.96 12.37 -11.80
CA GLY A 187 4.84 12.14 -12.95
C GLY A 187 5.97 11.13 -12.70
N ALA A 188 6.06 10.51 -11.53
CA ALA A 188 7.07 9.49 -11.27
C ALA A 188 6.66 8.13 -11.90
N PRO A 189 7.50 7.53 -12.75
CA PRO A 189 7.28 6.18 -13.25
C PRO A 189 7.33 5.17 -12.12
N VAL A 190 6.50 4.11 -12.21
CA VAL A 190 6.35 3.12 -11.14
C VAL A 190 7.03 1.82 -11.54
N ALA A 191 7.95 1.34 -10.71
CA ALA A 191 8.52 -0.01 -10.75
C ALA A 191 7.84 -0.88 -9.69
N ALA A 192 7.05 -1.85 -10.12
CA ALA A 192 6.31 -2.77 -9.25
C ALA A 192 6.34 -4.20 -9.80
N TYR A 193 6.02 -5.18 -8.95
CA TYR A 193 5.73 -6.53 -9.44
C TYR A 193 4.38 -6.56 -10.19
N PRO A 194 4.27 -7.44 -11.20
CA PRO A 194 3.02 -7.65 -11.95
C PRO A 194 1.90 -8.23 -11.08
#